data_ba4752e6e7648e3fda58af4a65a229bc
#
_entry.id   ba4752e6e7648e3fda58af4a65a229bc
#
_cell.length_a   1.000
_cell.length_b   1.000
_cell.length_c   1.000
_cell.angle_alpha   90.00
_cell.angle_beta   90.00
_cell.angle_gamma   90.00
#
_symmetry.space_group_name_H-M   'P 1'
#
loop_
_entity.id
_entity.type
_entity.pdbx_description
1 polymer ?
#
loop_
_entity_poly.entity_id
_entity_poly.type
_entity_poly.pdbx_seq_one_letter_code
_entity_poly.pdbx_strand_id
1 'polypeptide(L)'
;MGHAIQDVVSPIRMRLAQRIGWAIVWLALAAISINFLLTVHGKYSHLDPSAYTMFWSRRGWLWTHLGGGALTVVLGPLQFLTRWPRAFPRLHRWTGRIYMVGMLIACAGATGLIATSPAPFEIRSAFAATALTWLTTALVALIAIHRGRVAPHRNWMTRNYLVTLSPITFRILLQALIALELPPSPTTIAILLWLSWLLPLLVYEGAYRIVDLLRVSPAHPARMGARSSPAST
;
A
#
# COMPACT_ATOMS: atom_id res chain seq x y z
N MET A 1 4.82 35.90 31.19
CA MET A 1 4.85 35.96 29.69
C MET A 1 5.58 34.78 29.04
N GLY A 2 6.58 34.18 29.65
CA GLY A 2 7.36 33.06 29.06
C GLY A 2 6.62 31.74 28.91
N HIS A 3 5.72 31.34 29.84
CA HIS A 3 4.99 30.07 29.77
C HIS A 3 3.94 30.03 28.64
N ALA A 4 3.24 31.13 28.36
CA ALA A 4 2.23 31.19 27.30
C ALA A 4 2.80 31.03 25.89
N ILE A 5 4.09 31.43 25.68
CA ILE A 5 4.76 31.26 24.39
C ILE A 5 5.23 29.82 24.20
N GLN A 6 5.67 29.15 25.27
CA GLN A 6 6.07 27.73 25.19
C GLN A 6 4.91 26.80 24.88
N ASP A 7 3.70 27.07 25.41
CA ASP A 7 2.51 26.26 25.17
C ASP A 7 1.96 26.35 23.72
N VAL A 8 2.24 27.46 23.02
CA VAL A 8 1.84 27.65 21.61
C VAL A 8 2.88 27.09 20.64
N VAL A 9 4.15 27.14 21.00
CA VAL A 9 5.27 26.69 20.13
C VAL A 9 5.36 25.16 20.04
N SER A 10 4.98 24.42 21.09
CA SER A 10 5.05 22.96 21.13
C SER A 10 4.13 22.27 20.09
N PRO A 11 2.84 22.65 19.93
CA PRO A 11 1.97 22.03 18.94
C PRO A 11 2.33 22.39 17.50
N ILE A 12 2.90 23.58 17.26
CA ILE A 12 3.36 24.01 15.94
C ILE A 12 4.58 23.17 15.51
N ARG A 13 5.55 23.00 16.39
CA ARG A 13 6.75 22.18 16.15
C ARG A 13 6.38 20.72 15.90
N MET A 14 5.45 20.18 16.66
CA MET A 14 4.98 18.80 16.49
C MET A 14 4.27 18.59 15.15
N ARG A 15 3.42 19.53 14.71
CA ARG A 15 2.78 19.49 13.39
C ARG A 15 3.78 19.63 12.25
N LEU A 16 4.81 20.45 12.41
CA LEU A 16 5.88 20.63 11.43
C LEU A 16 6.72 19.35 11.32
N ALA A 17 7.15 18.76 12.44
CA ALA A 17 7.88 17.50 12.45
C ALA A 17 7.09 16.35 11.80
N GLN A 18 5.78 16.25 12.06
CA GLN A 18 4.90 15.29 11.40
C GLN A 18 4.82 15.51 9.88
N ARG A 19 4.70 16.76 9.42
CA ARG A 19 4.69 17.08 7.98
C ARG A 19 6.01 16.73 7.31
N ILE A 20 7.13 17.06 7.95
CA ILE A 20 8.47 16.70 7.46
C ILE A 20 8.62 15.18 7.41
N GLY A 21 8.25 14.46 8.47
CA GLY A 21 8.29 13.00 8.49
C GLY A 21 7.47 12.38 7.35
N TRP A 22 6.25 12.85 7.10
CA TRP A 22 5.45 12.39 5.97
C TRP A 22 6.06 12.74 4.62
N ALA A 23 6.66 13.92 4.47
CA ALA A 23 7.35 14.30 3.24
C ALA A 23 8.54 13.38 2.96
N ILE A 24 9.34 13.05 3.97
CA ILE A 24 10.45 12.11 3.86
C ILE A 24 9.95 10.72 3.43
N VAL A 25 8.89 10.20 4.05
CA VAL A 25 8.31 8.91 3.68
C VAL A 25 7.84 8.90 2.23
N TRP A 26 7.16 9.95 1.76
CA TRP A 26 6.71 10.04 0.37
C TRP A 26 7.87 10.20 -0.62
N LEU A 27 8.90 10.95 -0.27
CA LEU A 27 10.11 11.09 -1.11
C LEU A 27 10.87 9.78 -1.19
N ALA A 28 11.05 9.08 -0.08
CA ALA A 28 11.69 7.76 -0.07
C ALA A 28 10.90 6.75 -0.91
N LEU A 29 9.58 6.70 -0.74
CA LEU A 29 8.71 5.83 -1.54
C LEU A 29 8.78 6.17 -3.03
N ALA A 30 8.77 7.44 -3.40
CA ALA A 30 8.93 7.87 -4.78
C ALA A 30 10.29 7.46 -5.35
N ALA A 31 11.39 7.71 -4.61
CA ALA A 31 12.73 7.34 -5.05
C ALA A 31 12.88 5.83 -5.27
N ILE A 32 12.39 5.01 -4.33
CA ILE A 32 12.42 3.54 -4.44
C ILE A 32 11.56 3.06 -5.61
N SER A 33 10.37 3.66 -5.81
CA SER A 33 9.46 3.30 -6.92
C SER A 33 10.06 3.69 -8.28
N ILE A 34 10.68 4.85 -8.38
CA ILE A 34 11.38 5.28 -9.61
C ILE A 34 12.55 4.35 -9.91
N ASN A 35 13.40 4.06 -8.93
CA ASN A 35 14.52 3.14 -9.10
C ASN A 35 14.04 1.74 -9.54
N PHE A 36 12.95 1.26 -8.95
CA PHE A 36 12.32 0.01 -9.35
C PHE A 36 11.87 0.02 -10.83
N LEU A 37 11.14 1.07 -11.24
CA LEU A 37 10.64 1.20 -12.61
C LEU A 37 11.78 1.35 -13.62
N LEU A 38 12.83 2.11 -13.31
CA LEU A 38 14.01 2.25 -14.15
C LEU A 38 14.76 0.91 -14.30
N THR A 39 14.90 0.16 -13.22
CA THR A 39 15.52 -1.17 -13.24
C THR A 39 14.73 -2.16 -14.11
N VAL A 40 13.39 -2.16 -13.99
CA VAL A 40 12.51 -3.00 -14.82
C VAL A 40 12.59 -2.59 -16.28
N HIS A 41 12.53 -1.28 -16.55
CA HIS A 41 12.66 -0.75 -17.90
C HIS A 41 14.03 -1.12 -18.51
N GLY A 42 15.13 -0.85 -17.82
CA GLY A 42 16.47 -1.18 -18.31
C GLY A 42 16.65 -2.67 -18.60
N LYS A 43 16.04 -3.55 -17.79
CA LYS A 43 16.12 -5.00 -18.01
C LYS A 43 15.33 -5.48 -19.22
N TYR A 44 14.14 -4.92 -19.47
CA TYR A 44 13.18 -5.47 -20.44
C TYR A 44 12.94 -4.57 -21.66
N SER A 45 13.53 -3.37 -21.73
CA SER A 45 13.37 -2.44 -22.86
C SER A 45 13.96 -2.99 -24.17
N HIS A 46 15.01 -3.79 -24.09
CA HIS A 46 15.60 -4.48 -25.24
C HIS A 46 14.98 -5.87 -25.38
N LEU A 47 14.50 -6.21 -26.58
CA LEU A 47 13.94 -7.53 -26.87
C LEU A 47 15.08 -8.55 -27.09
N ASP A 48 15.77 -8.87 -26.00
CA ASP A 48 16.85 -9.84 -25.99
C ASP A 48 16.42 -11.09 -25.20
N PRO A 49 16.44 -12.31 -25.83
CA PRO A 49 16.12 -13.55 -25.13
C PRO A 49 16.91 -13.78 -23.85
N SER A 50 18.18 -13.37 -23.81
CA SER A 50 19.05 -13.53 -22.63
C SER A 50 18.59 -12.70 -21.44
N ALA A 51 18.07 -11.48 -21.67
CA ALA A 51 17.54 -10.61 -20.63
C ALA A 51 16.22 -11.14 -20.04
N TYR A 52 15.41 -11.79 -20.88
CA TYR A 52 14.10 -12.33 -20.48
C TYR A 52 14.18 -13.69 -19.82
N THR A 53 15.21 -14.49 -20.12
CA THR A 53 15.40 -15.84 -19.58
C THR A 53 14.11 -16.69 -19.67
N MET A 54 13.58 -17.16 -18.54
CA MET A 54 12.34 -17.96 -18.47
C MET A 54 11.06 -17.20 -18.93
N PHE A 55 11.13 -15.89 -19.12
CA PHE A 55 9.98 -15.09 -19.57
C PHE A 55 9.93 -14.89 -21.09
N TRP A 56 10.92 -15.32 -21.86
CA TRP A 56 10.96 -15.08 -23.30
C TRP A 56 9.71 -15.58 -24.04
N SER A 57 9.32 -16.81 -23.81
CA SER A 57 8.10 -17.40 -24.40
C SER A 57 6.80 -16.78 -23.88
N ARG A 58 6.85 -16.10 -22.74
CA ARG A 58 5.73 -15.50 -22.03
C ARG A 58 5.80 -13.98 -21.99
N ARG A 59 6.66 -13.37 -22.83
CA ARG A 59 6.93 -11.92 -22.80
C ARG A 59 5.67 -11.06 -23.00
N GLY A 60 4.68 -11.54 -23.73
CA GLY A 60 3.40 -10.85 -23.89
C GLY A 60 2.69 -10.67 -22.53
N TRP A 61 2.57 -11.75 -21.76
CA TRP A 61 1.99 -11.68 -20.42
C TRP A 61 2.83 -10.82 -19.48
N LEU A 62 4.17 -10.91 -19.60
CA LEU A 62 5.08 -10.07 -18.82
C LEU A 62 4.86 -8.59 -19.11
N TRP A 63 4.81 -8.17 -20.37
CA TRP A 63 4.58 -6.77 -20.73
C TRP A 63 3.19 -6.27 -20.32
N THR A 64 2.17 -7.10 -20.45
CA THR A 64 0.82 -6.80 -19.94
C THR A 64 0.86 -6.54 -18.43
N HIS A 65 1.54 -7.42 -17.67
CA HIS A 65 1.68 -7.26 -16.23
C HIS A 65 2.49 -6.02 -15.85
N LEU A 66 3.65 -5.81 -16.48
CA LEU A 66 4.54 -4.68 -16.18
C LEU A 66 3.90 -3.34 -16.54
N GLY A 67 3.23 -3.24 -17.70
CA GLY A 67 2.57 -2.01 -18.13
C GLY A 67 1.43 -1.60 -17.19
N GLY A 68 0.55 -2.55 -16.88
CA GLY A 68 -0.53 -2.32 -15.90
C GLY A 68 0.01 -2.02 -14.51
N GLY A 69 1.04 -2.77 -14.07
CA GLY A 69 1.69 -2.57 -12.77
C GLY A 69 2.36 -1.19 -12.66
N ALA A 70 3.06 -0.74 -13.70
CA ALA A 70 3.68 0.58 -13.73
C ALA A 70 2.65 1.71 -13.56
N LEU A 71 1.50 1.60 -14.24
CA LEU A 71 0.40 2.55 -14.06
C LEU A 71 -0.06 2.61 -12.61
N THR A 72 -0.19 1.47 -11.93
CA THR A 72 -0.66 1.44 -10.53
C THR A 72 0.39 1.98 -9.56
N VAL A 73 1.67 1.69 -9.77
CA VAL A 73 2.76 2.21 -8.93
C VAL A 73 2.86 3.73 -9.04
N VAL A 74 2.72 4.28 -10.25
CA VAL A 74 2.79 5.73 -10.49
C VAL A 74 1.54 6.46 -10.02
N LEU A 75 0.35 5.93 -10.32
CA LEU A 75 -0.91 6.61 -10.01
C LEU A 75 -1.33 6.47 -8.55
N GLY A 76 -0.85 5.45 -7.83
CA GLY A 76 -1.16 5.26 -6.41
C GLY A 76 -0.81 6.47 -5.54
N PRO A 77 0.42 6.98 -5.54
CA PRO A 77 0.79 8.19 -4.80
C PRO A 77 -0.08 9.40 -5.17
N LEU A 78 -0.42 9.58 -6.45
CA LEU A 78 -1.30 10.66 -6.89
C LEU A 78 -2.70 10.56 -6.27
N GLN A 79 -3.21 9.34 -6.03
CA GLN A 79 -4.49 9.14 -5.35
C GLN A 79 -4.44 9.63 -3.91
N PHE A 80 -3.32 9.44 -3.20
CA PHE A 80 -3.16 9.96 -1.85
C PHE A 80 -2.95 11.46 -1.81
N LEU A 81 -2.25 12.04 -2.78
CA LEU A 81 -2.04 13.49 -2.88
C LEU A 81 -3.32 14.23 -3.28
N THR A 82 -4.08 13.72 -4.25
CA THR A 82 -5.30 14.35 -4.78
C THR A 82 -6.54 14.15 -3.89
N ARG A 83 -6.45 13.25 -2.87
CA ARG A 83 -7.53 13.08 -1.88
C ARG A 83 -7.67 14.29 -0.95
N TRP A 84 -6.68 15.19 -0.88
CA TRP A 84 -6.70 16.33 0.02
C TRP A 84 -7.82 17.30 -0.39
N PRO A 85 -8.50 17.93 0.58
CA PRO A 85 -9.93 18.13 0.49
C PRO A 85 -10.30 19.07 -0.65
N ARG A 86 -11.16 18.60 -1.54
CA ARG A 86 -11.94 19.39 -2.50
C ARG A 86 -11.16 20.11 -3.61
N ALA A 87 -9.80 20.12 -3.61
CA ALA A 87 -9.02 20.85 -4.61
C ALA A 87 -9.17 20.26 -6.02
N PHE A 88 -9.09 18.91 -6.16
CA PHE A 88 -9.07 18.27 -7.49
C PHE A 88 -9.95 17.00 -7.58
N PRO A 89 -11.28 17.08 -7.35
CA PRO A 89 -12.14 15.89 -7.32
C PRO A 89 -12.26 15.19 -8.69
N ARG A 90 -12.18 15.95 -9.79
CA ARG A 90 -12.18 15.39 -11.14
C ARG A 90 -10.90 14.59 -11.40
N LEU A 91 -9.74 15.15 -11.07
CA LEU A 91 -8.44 14.50 -11.22
C LEU A 91 -8.38 13.20 -10.40
N HIS A 92 -8.78 13.24 -9.12
CA HIS A 92 -8.84 12.05 -8.27
C HIS A 92 -9.69 10.94 -8.87
N ARG A 93 -10.87 11.26 -9.39
CA ARG A 93 -11.75 10.28 -10.02
C ARG A 93 -11.16 9.69 -11.31
N TRP A 94 -10.57 10.50 -12.17
CA TRP A 94 -9.97 10.02 -13.41
C TRP A 94 -8.73 9.18 -13.18
N THR A 95 -7.80 9.65 -12.37
CA THR A 95 -6.59 8.89 -12.03
C THR A 95 -6.92 7.61 -11.27
N GLY A 96 -7.99 7.61 -10.45
CA GLY A 96 -8.51 6.41 -9.80
C GLY A 96 -9.08 5.38 -10.78
N ARG A 97 -9.81 5.81 -11.81
CA ARG A 97 -10.29 4.89 -12.87
C ARG A 97 -9.13 4.29 -13.66
N ILE A 98 -8.13 5.11 -14.04
CA ILE A 98 -6.95 4.62 -14.75
C ILE A 98 -6.15 3.65 -13.88
N TYR A 99 -6.01 3.94 -12.58
CA TYR A 99 -5.41 3.03 -11.61
C TYR A 99 -6.12 1.66 -11.63
N MET A 100 -7.45 1.63 -11.55
CA MET A 100 -8.23 0.39 -11.56
C MET A 100 -8.08 -0.39 -12.87
N VAL A 101 -8.09 0.30 -14.01
CA VAL A 101 -7.85 -0.32 -15.32
C VAL A 101 -6.43 -0.89 -15.39
N GLY A 102 -5.42 -0.14 -14.96
CA GLY A 102 -4.04 -0.61 -14.89
C GLY A 102 -3.91 -1.86 -14.02
N MET A 103 -4.59 -1.90 -12.87
CA MET A 103 -4.62 -3.06 -11.99
C MET A 103 -5.23 -4.28 -12.68
N LEU A 104 -6.36 -4.13 -13.37
CA LEU A 104 -7.00 -5.23 -14.09
C LEU A 104 -6.11 -5.78 -15.22
N ILE A 105 -5.45 -4.88 -15.97
CA ILE A 105 -4.47 -5.26 -16.99
C ILE A 105 -3.31 -6.04 -16.36
N ALA A 106 -2.76 -5.55 -15.25
CA ALA A 106 -1.68 -6.22 -14.53
C ALA A 106 -2.11 -7.59 -14.00
N CYS A 107 -3.33 -7.72 -13.47
CA CYS A 107 -3.87 -9.00 -13.00
C CYS A 107 -4.06 -10.00 -14.16
N ALA A 108 -4.54 -9.55 -15.32
CA ALA A 108 -4.65 -10.41 -16.50
C ALA A 108 -3.27 -10.94 -16.93
N GLY A 109 -2.26 -10.05 -16.99
CA GLY A 109 -0.88 -10.43 -17.26
C GLY A 109 -0.32 -11.39 -16.22
N ALA A 110 -0.58 -11.15 -14.92
CA ALA A 110 -0.15 -12.03 -13.83
C ALA A 110 -0.82 -13.42 -13.95
N THR A 111 -2.10 -13.49 -14.26
CA THR A 111 -2.81 -14.76 -14.46
C THR A 111 -2.17 -15.58 -15.59
N GLY A 112 -1.87 -14.95 -16.73
CA GLY A 112 -1.16 -15.60 -17.83
C GLY A 112 0.24 -16.09 -17.43
N LEU A 113 0.99 -15.26 -16.68
CA LEU A 113 2.30 -15.65 -16.16
C LEU A 113 2.23 -16.83 -15.18
N ILE A 114 1.26 -16.85 -14.27
CA ILE A 114 1.06 -17.92 -13.29
C ILE A 114 0.64 -19.22 -13.99
N ALA A 115 -0.30 -19.14 -14.92
CA ALA A 115 -0.84 -20.31 -15.64
C ALA A 115 0.24 -21.00 -16.49
N THR A 116 1.15 -20.22 -17.08
CA THR A 116 2.22 -20.73 -17.95
C THR A 116 3.56 -20.89 -17.24
N SER A 117 3.62 -20.69 -15.91
CA SER A 117 4.87 -20.71 -15.14
C SER A 117 5.37 -22.14 -14.91
N PRO A 118 6.70 -22.41 -15.16
CA PRO A 118 7.33 -23.66 -14.77
C PRO A 118 7.74 -23.66 -13.28
N ALA A 119 7.50 -22.56 -12.55
CA ALA A 119 7.89 -22.47 -11.14
C ALA A 119 7.11 -23.47 -10.26
N PRO A 120 7.69 -23.93 -9.14
CA PRO A 120 7.03 -24.79 -8.17
C PRO A 120 5.73 -24.20 -7.66
N PHE A 121 4.85 -25.07 -7.14
CA PHE A 121 3.51 -24.70 -6.70
C PHE A 121 3.52 -23.63 -5.62
N GLU A 122 4.45 -23.68 -4.66
CA GLU A 122 4.58 -22.72 -3.57
C GLU A 122 4.86 -21.28 -4.06
N ILE A 123 5.62 -21.12 -5.14
CA ILE A 123 5.86 -19.80 -5.76
C ILE A 123 4.61 -19.34 -6.52
N ARG A 124 3.98 -20.23 -7.28
CA ARG A 124 2.78 -19.91 -8.06
C ARG A 124 1.61 -19.55 -7.16
N SER A 125 1.43 -20.27 -6.04
CA SER A 125 0.38 -19.99 -5.05
C SER A 125 0.59 -18.64 -4.36
N ALA A 126 1.83 -18.26 -4.05
CA ALA A 126 2.13 -16.95 -3.48
C ALA A 126 1.75 -15.79 -4.43
N PHE A 127 2.08 -15.92 -5.73
CA PHE A 127 1.65 -14.94 -6.73
C PHE A 127 0.13 -14.89 -6.91
N ALA A 128 -0.53 -16.05 -6.93
CA ALA A 128 -1.99 -16.11 -7.03
C ALA A 128 -2.67 -15.46 -5.82
N ALA A 129 -2.19 -15.73 -4.61
CA ALA A 129 -2.70 -15.11 -3.40
C ALA A 129 -2.50 -13.59 -3.39
N THR A 130 -1.34 -13.10 -3.86
CA THR A 130 -1.09 -11.67 -4.03
C THR A 130 -2.11 -11.04 -4.98
N ALA A 131 -2.35 -11.63 -6.15
CA ALA A 131 -3.30 -11.12 -7.13
C ALA A 131 -4.73 -11.13 -6.59
N LEU A 132 -5.15 -12.20 -5.91
CA LEU A 132 -6.47 -12.30 -5.26
C LEU A 132 -6.65 -11.25 -4.17
N THR A 133 -5.66 -11.06 -3.31
CA THR A 133 -5.70 -10.04 -2.26
C THR A 133 -5.78 -8.64 -2.87
N TRP A 134 -5.05 -8.39 -3.94
CA TRP A 134 -5.06 -7.13 -4.66
C TRP A 134 -6.43 -6.82 -5.24
N LEU A 135 -7.04 -7.77 -5.95
CA LEU A 135 -8.40 -7.65 -6.50
C LEU A 135 -9.46 -7.49 -5.40
N THR A 136 -9.37 -8.29 -4.34
CA THR A 136 -10.36 -8.26 -3.25
C THR A 136 -10.34 -6.92 -2.51
N THR A 137 -9.15 -6.40 -2.18
CA THR A 137 -9.02 -5.11 -1.51
C THR A 137 -9.56 -3.96 -2.36
N ALA A 138 -9.33 -3.99 -3.67
CA ALA A 138 -9.90 -3.03 -4.62
C ALA A 138 -11.41 -3.13 -4.71
N LEU A 139 -11.95 -4.35 -4.82
CA LEU A 139 -13.40 -4.59 -4.92
C LEU A 139 -14.12 -4.07 -3.67
N VAL A 140 -13.62 -4.40 -2.48
CA VAL A 140 -14.19 -3.90 -1.22
C VAL A 140 -14.13 -2.38 -1.14
N ALA A 141 -13.02 -1.76 -1.59
CA ALA A 141 -12.90 -0.31 -1.68
C ALA A 141 -13.95 0.30 -2.63
N LEU A 142 -14.15 -0.31 -3.80
CA LEU A 142 -15.16 0.14 -4.78
C LEU A 142 -16.58 0.03 -4.20
N ILE A 143 -16.91 -1.11 -3.61
CA ILE A 143 -18.23 -1.30 -2.96
C ILE A 143 -18.45 -0.24 -1.88
N ALA A 144 -17.44 0.06 -1.07
CA ALA A 144 -17.53 1.08 -0.03
C ALA A 144 -17.85 2.46 -0.61
N ILE A 145 -17.15 2.89 -1.67
CA ILE A 145 -17.39 4.23 -2.26
C ILE A 145 -18.74 4.31 -2.98
N HIS A 146 -19.19 3.24 -3.66
CA HIS A 146 -20.51 3.20 -4.28
C HIS A 146 -21.65 3.28 -3.25
N ARG A 147 -21.40 2.82 -2.02
CA ARG A 147 -22.31 2.98 -0.88
C ARG A 147 -22.14 4.30 -0.13
N GLY A 148 -21.40 5.27 -0.67
CA GLY A 148 -21.14 6.57 -0.04
C GLY A 148 -20.20 6.51 1.19
N ARG A 149 -19.61 5.36 1.50
CA ARG A 149 -18.77 5.13 2.69
C ARG A 149 -17.32 5.50 2.43
N VAL A 150 -17.01 6.80 2.52
CA VAL A 150 -15.68 7.34 2.17
C VAL A 150 -14.57 6.83 3.08
N ALA A 151 -14.78 6.75 4.40
CA ALA A 151 -13.75 6.31 5.34
C ALA A 151 -13.33 4.83 5.11
N PRO A 152 -14.27 3.85 5.00
CA PRO A 152 -13.92 2.51 4.59
C PRO A 152 -13.23 2.42 3.23
N HIS A 153 -13.71 3.18 2.21
CA HIS A 153 -13.04 3.24 0.92
C HIS A 153 -11.56 3.62 1.05
N ARG A 154 -11.27 4.69 1.80
CA ARG A 154 -9.88 5.15 2.02
C ARG A 154 -9.02 4.07 2.68
N ASN A 155 -9.54 3.40 3.70
CA ASN A 155 -8.82 2.36 4.42
C ASN A 155 -8.53 1.16 3.50
N TRP A 156 -9.50 0.73 2.68
CA TRP A 156 -9.31 -0.37 1.75
C TRP A 156 -8.38 0.00 0.58
N MET A 157 -8.43 1.23 0.08
CA MET A 157 -7.46 1.70 -0.92
C MET A 157 -6.04 1.78 -0.38
N THR A 158 -5.86 2.07 0.92
CA THR A 158 -4.53 1.99 1.55
C THR A 158 -4.01 0.55 1.56
N ARG A 159 -4.83 -0.43 1.96
CA ARG A 159 -4.48 -1.86 1.89
C ARG A 159 -4.14 -2.28 0.46
N ASN A 160 -4.97 -1.88 -0.49
CA ASN A 160 -4.76 -2.17 -1.90
C ASN A 160 -3.40 -1.64 -2.40
N TYR A 161 -3.05 -0.42 -2.02
CA TYR A 161 -1.77 0.17 -2.43
C TYR A 161 -0.57 -0.50 -1.75
N LEU A 162 -0.70 -0.94 -0.50
CA LEU A 162 0.35 -1.74 0.15
C LEU A 162 0.63 -3.04 -0.61
N VAL A 163 -0.42 -3.71 -1.11
CA VAL A 163 -0.26 -4.90 -1.97
C VAL A 163 0.35 -4.51 -3.33
N THR A 164 0.02 -3.35 -3.90
CA THR A 164 0.65 -2.83 -5.13
C THR A 164 2.17 -2.71 -5.00
N LEU A 165 2.66 -2.39 -3.79
CA LEU A 165 4.10 -2.26 -3.52
C LEU A 165 4.82 -3.60 -3.28
N SER A 166 4.11 -4.72 -3.30
CA SER A 166 4.70 -6.05 -3.05
C SER A 166 5.94 -6.38 -3.90
N PRO A 167 6.03 -6.03 -5.20
CA PRO A 167 7.24 -6.29 -5.99
C PRO A 167 8.46 -5.51 -5.51
N ILE A 168 8.24 -4.32 -4.96
CA ILE A 168 9.29 -3.48 -4.36
C ILE A 168 9.73 -4.08 -3.03
N THR A 169 8.77 -4.39 -2.16
CA THR A 169 9.04 -5.02 -0.85
C THR A 169 9.76 -6.35 -1.02
N PHE A 170 9.33 -7.18 -1.99
CA PHE A 170 10.00 -8.44 -2.31
C PHE A 170 11.47 -8.24 -2.65
N ARG A 171 11.81 -7.23 -3.48
CA ARG A 171 13.20 -6.96 -3.85
C ARG A 171 14.04 -6.50 -2.67
N ILE A 172 13.48 -5.68 -1.78
CA ILE A 172 14.17 -5.26 -0.55
C ILE A 172 14.45 -6.48 0.33
N LEU A 173 13.47 -7.36 0.53
CA LEU A 173 13.63 -8.58 1.31
C LEU A 173 14.64 -9.54 0.68
N LEU A 174 14.61 -9.69 -0.64
CA LEU A 174 15.56 -10.53 -1.36
C LEU A 174 16.99 -10.00 -1.25
N GLN A 175 17.19 -8.68 -1.36
CA GLN A 175 18.52 -8.08 -1.17
C GLN A 175 19.02 -8.24 0.27
N ALA A 176 18.13 -8.11 1.25
CA ALA A 176 18.47 -8.38 2.65
C ALA A 176 18.88 -9.85 2.85
N LEU A 177 18.16 -10.79 2.23
CA LEU A 177 18.54 -12.22 2.26
C LEU A 177 19.95 -12.45 1.70
N ILE A 178 20.24 -11.85 0.53
CA ILE A 178 21.55 -11.97 -0.14
C ILE A 178 22.65 -11.34 0.72
N ALA A 179 22.40 -10.18 1.34
CA ALA A 179 23.34 -9.51 2.22
C ALA A 179 23.64 -10.30 3.51
N LEU A 180 22.72 -11.18 3.92
CA LEU A 180 22.91 -12.13 5.02
C LEU A 180 23.56 -13.46 4.56
N GLU A 181 24.00 -13.54 3.31
CA GLU A 181 24.62 -14.72 2.68
C GLU A 181 23.73 -15.99 2.73
N LEU A 182 22.41 -15.80 2.84
CA LEU A 182 21.45 -16.91 2.86
C LEU A 182 21.10 -17.33 1.42
N PRO A 183 21.18 -18.64 1.07
CA PRO A 183 20.91 -19.09 -0.28
C PRO A 183 19.41 -18.94 -0.64
N PRO A 184 19.10 -18.38 -1.82
CA PRO A 184 17.72 -18.23 -2.28
C PRO A 184 17.17 -19.57 -2.81
N SER A 185 16.67 -20.43 -1.93
CA SER A 185 15.95 -21.66 -2.30
C SER A 185 14.54 -21.32 -2.82
N PRO A 186 13.87 -22.22 -3.59
CA PRO A 186 12.49 -22.02 -4.00
C PRO A 186 11.54 -21.76 -2.82
N THR A 187 11.71 -22.46 -1.72
CA THR A 187 10.91 -22.26 -0.49
C THR A 187 11.17 -20.87 0.11
N THR A 188 12.43 -20.46 0.20
CA THR A 188 12.79 -19.13 0.71
C THR A 188 12.18 -18.04 -0.17
N ILE A 189 12.26 -18.17 -1.49
CA ILE A 189 11.63 -17.25 -2.44
C ILE A 189 10.11 -17.19 -2.22
N ALA A 190 9.44 -18.33 -2.04
CA ALA A 190 8.02 -18.37 -1.76
C ALA A 190 7.67 -17.63 -0.44
N ILE A 191 8.45 -17.86 0.62
CA ILE A 191 8.26 -17.14 1.90
C ILE A 191 8.41 -15.62 1.70
N LEU A 192 9.45 -15.16 0.98
CA LEU A 192 9.65 -13.74 0.71
C LEU A 192 8.49 -13.15 -0.11
N LEU A 193 7.93 -13.90 -1.06
CA LEU A 193 6.75 -13.48 -1.81
C LEU A 193 5.53 -13.29 -0.91
N TRP A 194 5.26 -14.20 0.02
CA TRP A 194 4.21 -14.05 1.01
C TRP A 194 4.46 -12.85 1.94
N LEU A 195 5.67 -12.71 2.47
CA LEU A 195 6.03 -11.60 3.35
C LEU A 195 5.97 -10.24 2.66
N SER A 196 6.18 -10.19 1.34
CA SER A 196 6.24 -8.94 0.58
C SER A 196 4.95 -8.11 0.66
N TRP A 197 3.81 -8.72 0.88
CA TRP A 197 2.52 -8.05 1.04
C TRP A 197 1.89 -8.27 2.41
N LEU A 198 2.08 -9.43 3.04
CA LEU A 198 1.55 -9.71 4.39
C LEU A 198 2.18 -8.79 5.43
N LEU A 199 3.51 -8.63 5.41
CA LEU A 199 4.20 -7.83 6.42
C LEU A 199 3.75 -6.35 6.41
N PRO A 200 3.70 -5.63 5.26
CA PRO A 200 3.16 -4.28 5.23
C PRO A 200 1.70 -4.19 5.67
N LEU A 201 0.87 -5.18 5.34
CA LEU A 201 -0.53 -5.22 5.77
C LEU A 201 -0.65 -5.43 7.28
N LEU A 202 0.10 -6.35 7.86
CA LEU A 202 0.08 -6.61 9.30
C LEU A 202 0.56 -5.38 10.10
N VAL A 203 1.61 -4.72 9.64
CA VAL A 203 2.09 -3.47 10.25
C VAL A 203 1.01 -2.38 10.18
N TYR A 204 0.35 -2.24 9.03
CA TYR A 204 -0.74 -1.28 8.87
C TYR A 204 -1.93 -1.61 9.79
N GLU A 205 -2.36 -2.88 9.86
CA GLU A 205 -3.47 -3.30 10.73
C GLU A 205 -3.15 -3.09 12.21
N GLY A 206 -1.94 -3.44 12.62
CA GLY A 206 -1.48 -3.21 13.99
C GLY A 206 -1.50 -1.73 14.36
N ALA A 207 -0.92 -0.88 13.52
CA ALA A 207 -0.92 0.57 13.72
C ALA A 207 -2.35 1.15 13.72
N TYR A 208 -3.20 0.69 12.81
CA TYR A 208 -4.60 1.13 12.73
C TYR A 208 -5.38 0.79 14.00
N ARG A 209 -5.25 -0.44 14.51
CA ARG A 209 -5.91 -0.90 15.74
C ARG A 209 -5.41 -0.17 16.98
N ILE A 210 -4.10 0.04 17.10
CA ILE A 210 -3.52 0.81 18.22
C ILE A 210 -4.10 2.23 18.24
N VAL A 211 -4.12 2.90 17.11
CA VAL A 211 -4.67 4.26 17.01
C VAL A 211 -6.17 4.28 17.34
N ASP A 212 -6.92 3.27 16.94
CA ASP A 212 -8.35 3.17 17.24
C ASP A 212 -8.60 2.96 18.74
N LEU A 213 -7.86 2.06 19.39
CA LEU A 213 -7.93 1.83 20.82
C LEU A 213 -7.58 3.08 21.63
N LEU A 214 -6.56 3.83 21.23
CA LEU A 214 -6.18 5.07 21.90
C LEU A 214 -7.23 6.19 21.75
N ARG A 215 -8.07 6.15 20.69
CA ARG A 215 -9.16 7.12 20.47
C ARG A 215 -10.43 6.80 21.25
N VAL A 216 -10.66 5.51 21.54
CA VAL A 216 -11.87 5.05 22.27
C VAL A 216 -11.74 5.28 23.77
N SER A 217 -10.58 5.66 24.32
CA SER A 217 -10.34 5.92 25.75
C SER A 217 -10.28 7.42 26.10
N PRO A 218 -11.41 8.16 26.10
CA PRO A 218 -11.58 9.27 27.02
C PRO A 218 -12.44 8.73 28.18
N ALA A 219 -11.86 8.66 29.37
CA ALA A 219 -12.58 8.44 30.61
C ALA A 219 -13.78 9.39 30.67
N HIS A 220 -14.96 8.82 30.62
CA HIS A 220 -16.18 9.57 30.93
C HIS A 220 -16.14 9.81 32.44
N PRO A 221 -15.95 11.04 32.95
CA PRO A 221 -16.11 11.29 34.38
C PRO A 221 -17.57 11.01 34.69
N ALA A 222 -17.80 9.99 35.53
CA ALA A 222 -19.10 9.70 36.10
C ALA A 222 -19.62 11.01 36.70
N ARG A 223 -20.65 11.60 36.10
CA ARG A 223 -21.44 12.62 36.77
C ARG A 223 -22.09 11.95 37.95
N MET A 224 -21.43 12.02 39.11
CA MET A 224 -22.09 11.80 40.39
C MET A 224 -23.16 12.83 40.54
N GLY A 225 -24.40 12.39 40.32
CA GLY A 225 -25.59 13.19 40.50
C GLY A 225 -25.67 13.70 41.93
N ALA A 226 -25.49 14.99 42.13
CA ALA A 226 -25.95 15.68 43.30
C ALA A 226 -27.49 15.63 43.29
N ARG A 227 -28.07 14.67 43.98
CA ARG A 227 -29.46 14.70 44.40
C ARG A 227 -29.59 15.81 45.44
N SER A 228 -30.06 16.98 45.00
CA SER A 228 -30.57 17.96 45.95
C SER A 228 -31.93 17.46 46.44
N SER A 229 -31.98 17.13 47.74
CA SER A 229 -33.18 16.85 48.52
C SER A 229 -34.09 18.12 48.53
N PRO A 230 -35.42 18.02 48.31
CA PRO A 230 -36.31 19.13 48.59
C PRO A 230 -36.57 19.15 50.10
N ALA A 231 -36.27 20.29 50.75
CA ALA A 231 -36.69 20.58 52.10
C ALA A 231 -38.22 20.89 52.11
N SER A 232 -38.93 20.19 52.96
CA SER A 232 -40.32 20.42 53.35
C SER A 232 -40.45 21.69 54.19
N THR A 233 -41.32 22.57 53.84
CA THR A 233 -42.29 23.25 54.72
C THR A 233 -43.42 23.83 53.88
#